data_b694d48904aed8bc17027ff4be946019
#
_entry.id   b694d48904aed8bc17027ff4be946019
#
_cell.length_a   1.000
_cell.length_b   1.000
_cell.length_c   1.000
_cell.angle_alpha   90.00
_cell.angle_beta   90.00
_cell.angle_gamma   90.00
#
_symmetry.space_group_name_H-M   'P 1'
#
loop_
_entity.id
_entity.type
_entity.pdbx_description
1 polymer ?
#
loop_
_entity_poly.entity_id
_entity_poly.type
_entity_poly.pdbx_seq_one_letter_code
_entity_poly.pdbx_strand_id
1 'polypeptide(L)'
;AKRGGVAFISAKLAAYFLMLAILSFLLYAAQFLFAFSLYGIGNLDVALQSLSEYRNCVLPVSIGTYIWLFLGIKVAACLVFGSLIVFFMIAWKRFVPAVCTYFGVALIEYALYTTVNSLSKWNWFRYVNLFSVLDASQPFTVYWNLNLFSYPIWAEFAKMVLCIATIFLCMVLSILIYCREREGKRVHGIASGRQIAVCSFGGKHVSIFA
;
A
#
# COMPACT_ATOMS: atom_id res chain seq x y z
N ALA A 1 7.55 -24.85 20.16
CA ALA A 1 7.59 -23.52 19.54
C ALA A 1 6.19 -22.84 19.55
N LYS A 2 5.76 -22.25 20.69
CA LYS A 2 4.44 -21.59 20.84
C LYS A 2 4.45 -20.09 20.45
N ARG A 3 5.50 -19.58 19.82
CA ARG A 3 5.72 -18.13 19.60
C ARG A 3 5.42 -17.64 18.18
N GLY A 4 4.36 -18.09 17.55
CA GLY A 4 3.97 -17.64 16.21
C GLY A 4 2.61 -16.94 16.18
N GLY A 5 2.35 -15.99 17.08
CA GLY A 5 1.11 -15.22 17.13
C GLY A 5 1.15 -13.94 16.29
N VAL A 6 0.33 -12.97 16.67
CA VAL A 6 0.23 -11.64 16.07
C VAL A 6 1.60 -10.98 15.93
N ALA A 7 2.47 -11.09 16.95
CA ALA A 7 3.82 -10.52 16.93
C ALA A 7 4.69 -11.06 15.78
N PHE A 8 4.52 -12.33 15.38
CA PHE A 8 5.30 -12.90 14.28
C PHE A 8 4.84 -12.37 12.91
N ILE A 9 3.53 -12.25 12.68
CA ILE A 9 3.02 -11.72 11.42
C ILE A 9 3.29 -10.21 11.31
N SER A 10 3.15 -9.45 12.41
CA SER A 10 3.45 -8.03 12.41
C SER A 10 4.93 -7.75 12.15
N ALA A 11 5.85 -8.55 12.72
CA ALA A 11 7.28 -8.44 12.44
C ALA A 11 7.59 -8.74 10.96
N LYS A 12 6.96 -9.76 10.36
CA LYS A 12 7.13 -10.05 8.93
C LYS A 12 6.62 -8.92 8.04
N LEU A 13 5.44 -8.37 8.35
CA LEU A 13 4.88 -7.24 7.61
C LEU A 13 5.79 -6.01 7.75
N ALA A 14 6.26 -5.70 8.95
CA ALA A 14 7.18 -4.60 9.17
C ALA A 14 8.50 -4.76 8.39
N ALA A 15 9.09 -5.95 8.39
CA ALA A 15 10.29 -6.25 7.61
C ALA A 15 10.04 -6.10 6.09
N TYR A 16 8.89 -6.56 5.60
CA TYR A 16 8.49 -6.39 4.20
C TYR A 16 8.38 -4.91 3.81
N PHE A 17 7.67 -4.11 4.63
CA PHE A 17 7.51 -2.68 4.36
C PHE A 17 8.83 -1.92 4.42
N LEU A 18 9.70 -2.25 5.38
CA LEU A 18 11.02 -1.66 5.47
C LEU A 18 11.86 -1.98 4.22
N MET A 19 11.88 -3.25 3.80
CA MET A 19 12.60 -3.67 2.59
C MET A 19 12.04 -2.98 1.34
N LEU A 20 10.71 -2.87 1.22
CA LEU A 20 10.07 -2.19 0.10
C LEU A 20 10.39 -0.70 0.08
N ALA A 21 10.40 -0.03 1.24
CA ALA A 21 10.76 1.38 1.35
C ALA A 21 12.21 1.63 0.92
N ILE A 22 13.15 0.80 1.41
CA ILE A 22 14.57 0.91 1.05
C ILE A 22 14.76 0.67 -0.46
N LEU A 23 14.15 -0.37 -1.01
CA LEU A 23 14.27 -0.70 -2.43
C LEU A 23 13.69 0.42 -3.32
N SER A 24 12.50 0.92 -2.97
CA SER A 24 11.87 2.03 -3.69
C SER A 24 12.73 3.30 -3.64
N PHE A 25 13.25 3.62 -2.46
CA PHE A 25 14.14 4.76 -2.28
C PHE A 25 15.38 4.65 -3.16
N LEU A 26 16.05 3.50 -3.15
CA LEU A 26 17.26 3.26 -3.95
C LEU A 26 16.98 3.36 -5.45
N LEU A 27 15.85 2.81 -5.93
CA LEU A 27 15.48 2.88 -7.34
C LEU A 27 15.24 4.33 -7.80
N TYR A 28 14.47 5.11 -7.03
CA TYR A 28 14.20 6.50 -7.40
C TYR A 28 15.41 7.41 -7.20
N ALA A 29 16.22 7.17 -6.17
CA ALA A 29 17.48 7.89 -5.99
C ALA A 29 18.46 7.62 -7.15
N ALA A 30 18.54 6.38 -7.63
CA ALA A 30 19.35 6.03 -8.81
C ALA A 30 18.87 6.74 -10.07
N GLN A 31 17.53 6.87 -10.27
CA GLN A 31 16.97 7.65 -11.39
C GLN A 31 17.38 9.13 -11.33
N PHE A 32 17.33 9.74 -10.14
CA PHE A 32 17.78 11.12 -9.97
C PHE A 32 19.28 11.27 -10.21
N LEU A 33 20.11 10.36 -9.67
CA LEU A 33 21.55 10.37 -9.90
C LEU A 33 21.89 10.23 -11.40
N PHE A 34 21.18 9.38 -12.10
CA PHE A 34 21.33 9.22 -13.54
C PHE A 34 20.94 10.52 -14.29
N ALA A 35 19.80 11.13 -13.94
CA ALA A 35 19.40 12.40 -14.54
C ALA A 35 20.43 13.51 -14.27
N PHE A 36 20.95 13.62 -13.04
CA PHE A 36 21.98 14.58 -12.69
C PHE A 36 23.31 14.34 -13.44
N SER A 37 23.67 13.08 -13.72
CA SER A 37 24.86 12.78 -14.49
C SER A 37 24.76 13.21 -15.96
N LEU A 38 23.54 13.22 -16.52
CA LEU A 38 23.30 13.61 -17.92
C LEU A 38 23.12 15.12 -18.08
N TYR A 39 22.38 15.75 -17.18
CA TYR A 39 21.95 17.15 -17.32
C TYR A 39 22.74 18.11 -16.42
N GLY A 40 23.56 17.60 -15.53
CA GLY A 40 24.26 18.38 -14.53
C GLY A 40 23.38 18.77 -13.34
N ILE A 41 23.99 19.13 -12.24
CA ILE A 41 23.31 19.68 -11.05
C ILE A 41 23.34 21.19 -11.17
N GLY A 42 22.17 21.79 -11.42
CA GLY A 42 21.99 23.24 -11.34
C GLY A 42 21.98 23.74 -9.89
N ASN A 43 21.65 25.01 -9.69
CA ASN A 43 21.48 25.58 -8.35
C ASN A 43 20.19 25.05 -7.71
N LEU A 44 20.32 24.19 -6.68
CA LEU A 44 19.21 23.56 -5.99
C LEU A 44 18.43 24.49 -5.04
N ASP A 45 19.03 25.65 -4.70
CA ASP A 45 18.41 26.63 -3.79
C ASP A 45 17.45 27.59 -4.50
N VAL A 46 17.40 27.52 -5.83
CA VAL A 46 16.48 28.33 -6.62
C VAL A 46 15.03 27.88 -6.39
N ALA A 47 14.11 28.85 -6.35
CA ALA A 47 12.69 28.59 -6.19
C ALA A 47 12.15 27.70 -7.34
N LEU A 48 11.31 26.73 -7.02
CA LEU A 48 10.72 25.80 -7.99
C LEU A 48 9.94 26.54 -9.09
N GLN A 49 9.32 27.68 -8.76
CA GLN A 49 8.56 28.53 -9.70
C GLN A 49 9.42 29.15 -10.82
N SER A 50 10.74 29.09 -10.71
CA SER A 50 11.65 29.52 -11.80
C SER A 50 11.61 28.61 -13.01
N LEU A 51 11.16 27.35 -12.82
CA LEU A 51 10.95 26.40 -13.90
C LEU A 51 9.58 26.67 -14.57
N SER A 52 9.56 26.71 -15.91
CA SER A 52 8.35 27.02 -16.70
C SER A 52 7.16 26.12 -16.36
N GLU A 53 7.41 24.83 -16.10
CA GLU A 53 6.37 23.83 -15.78
C GLU A 53 5.75 24.05 -14.39
N TYR A 54 6.51 24.65 -13.46
CA TYR A 54 6.08 24.84 -12.06
C TYR A 54 5.80 26.31 -11.72
N ARG A 55 5.66 27.17 -12.76
CA ARG A 55 5.42 28.62 -12.56
C ARG A 55 4.20 28.93 -11.69
N ASN A 56 3.17 28.08 -11.76
CA ASN A 56 1.93 28.22 -11.00
C ASN A 56 1.95 27.45 -9.64
N CYS A 57 3.11 26.98 -9.22
CA CYS A 57 3.24 26.30 -7.94
C CYS A 57 2.96 27.27 -6.79
N VAL A 58 2.00 26.92 -5.93
CA VAL A 58 1.61 27.72 -4.77
C VAL A 58 2.56 27.52 -3.59
N LEU A 59 3.31 26.41 -3.60
CA LEU A 59 4.22 26.08 -2.51
C LEU A 59 5.56 26.83 -2.68
N PRO A 60 6.00 27.59 -1.68
CA PRO A 60 7.29 28.27 -1.70
C PRO A 60 8.42 27.27 -1.39
N VAL A 61 8.72 26.38 -2.33
CA VAL A 61 9.75 25.34 -2.19
C VAL A 61 10.91 25.57 -3.15
N SER A 62 12.13 25.23 -2.72
CA SER A 62 13.30 25.19 -3.60
C SER A 62 13.32 23.88 -4.42
N ILE A 63 14.09 23.88 -5.50
CA ILE A 63 14.29 22.68 -6.33
C ILE A 63 14.80 21.50 -5.49
N GLY A 64 15.74 21.76 -4.57
CA GLY A 64 16.25 20.72 -3.67
C GLY A 64 15.18 20.13 -2.77
N THR A 65 14.33 20.98 -2.17
CA THR A 65 13.19 20.52 -1.35
C THR A 65 12.18 19.73 -2.18
N TYR A 66 11.89 20.17 -3.41
CA TYR A 66 11.02 19.47 -4.34
C TYR A 66 11.51 18.03 -4.61
N ILE A 67 12.81 17.83 -4.85
CA ILE A 67 13.38 16.50 -5.11
C ILE A 67 13.11 15.55 -3.94
N TRP A 68 13.33 16.02 -2.70
CA TRP A 68 13.08 15.20 -1.52
C TRP A 68 11.59 14.88 -1.31
N LEU A 69 10.72 15.86 -1.53
CA LEU A 69 9.27 15.65 -1.45
C LEU A 69 8.79 14.69 -2.53
N PHE A 70 9.25 14.87 -3.76
CA PHE A 70 8.93 13.98 -4.87
C PHE A 70 9.36 12.54 -4.58
N LEU A 71 10.58 12.35 -4.08
CA LEU A 71 11.10 11.03 -3.69
C LEU A 71 10.24 10.41 -2.59
N GLY A 72 9.88 11.20 -1.56
CA GLY A 72 9.01 10.76 -0.48
C GLY A 72 7.61 10.31 -0.97
N ILE A 73 6.99 11.08 -1.87
CA ILE A 73 5.70 10.74 -2.47
C ILE A 73 5.79 9.43 -3.28
N LYS A 74 6.85 9.23 -4.06
CA LYS A 74 7.08 7.99 -4.83
C LYS A 74 7.25 6.77 -3.92
N VAL A 75 8.03 6.90 -2.85
CA VAL A 75 8.18 5.82 -1.85
C VAL A 75 6.84 5.53 -1.17
N ALA A 76 6.09 6.56 -0.78
CA ALA A 76 4.76 6.37 -0.18
C ALA A 76 3.80 5.66 -1.14
N ALA A 77 3.79 6.02 -2.43
CA ALA A 77 3.00 5.32 -3.45
C ALA A 77 3.37 3.84 -3.55
N CYS A 78 4.66 3.51 -3.57
CA CYS A 78 5.12 2.11 -3.56
C CYS A 78 4.64 1.35 -2.31
N LEU A 79 4.63 1.99 -1.14
CA LEU A 79 4.14 1.37 0.09
C LEU A 79 2.63 1.10 0.04
N VAL A 80 1.84 2.02 -0.52
CA VAL A 80 0.39 1.82 -0.71
C VAL A 80 0.12 0.63 -1.62
N PHE A 81 0.70 0.61 -2.81
CA PHE A 81 0.51 -0.49 -3.77
C PHE A 81 1.09 -1.81 -3.26
N GLY A 82 2.23 -1.76 -2.56
CA GLY A 82 2.80 -2.92 -1.88
C GLY A 82 1.90 -3.47 -0.76
N SER A 83 1.20 -2.61 -0.02
CA SER A 83 0.24 -3.05 1.01
C SER A 83 -0.95 -3.80 0.41
N LEU A 84 -1.46 -3.34 -0.74
CA LEU A 84 -2.56 -3.98 -1.45
C LEU A 84 -2.16 -5.38 -1.96
N ILE A 85 -0.99 -5.52 -2.58
CA ILE A 85 -0.56 -6.83 -3.09
C ILE A 85 -0.35 -7.84 -1.95
N VAL A 86 0.23 -7.42 -0.82
CA VAL A 86 0.39 -8.29 0.36
C VAL A 86 -0.97 -8.69 0.92
N PHE A 87 -1.91 -7.76 1.03
CA PHE A 87 -3.27 -8.04 1.47
C PHE A 87 -3.93 -9.10 0.58
N PHE A 88 -3.90 -8.95 -0.75
CA PHE A 88 -4.48 -9.93 -1.66
C PHE A 88 -3.76 -11.28 -1.61
N MET A 89 -2.44 -11.31 -1.44
CA MET A 89 -1.69 -12.55 -1.26
C MET A 89 -2.13 -13.33 0.00
N ILE A 90 -2.39 -12.63 1.10
CA ILE A 90 -2.87 -13.24 2.34
C ILE A 90 -4.33 -13.68 2.18
N ALA A 91 -5.18 -12.87 1.54
CA ALA A 91 -6.60 -13.16 1.35
C ALA A 91 -6.84 -14.38 0.45
N TRP A 92 -6.17 -14.46 -0.70
CA TRP A 92 -6.37 -15.51 -1.69
C TRP A 92 -5.52 -16.76 -1.47
N LYS A 93 -4.43 -16.69 -0.70
CA LYS A 93 -3.48 -17.80 -0.43
C LYS A 93 -2.88 -18.45 -1.69
N ARG A 94 -3.15 -17.93 -2.85
CA ARG A 94 -2.66 -18.38 -4.16
C ARG A 94 -2.14 -17.19 -4.93
N PHE A 95 -1.01 -17.35 -5.58
CA PHE A 95 -0.34 -16.27 -6.29
C PHE A 95 -1.17 -15.72 -7.45
N VAL A 96 -1.66 -16.60 -8.34
CA VAL A 96 -2.36 -16.17 -9.56
C VAL A 96 -3.61 -15.33 -9.26
N PRO A 97 -4.60 -15.80 -8.46
CA PRO A 97 -5.78 -14.98 -8.17
C PRO A 97 -5.46 -13.70 -7.40
N ALA A 98 -4.45 -13.69 -6.54
CA ALA A 98 -4.03 -12.47 -5.86
C ALA A 98 -3.52 -11.41 -6.83
N VAL A 99 -2.66 -11.80 -7.77
CA VAL A 99 -2.10 -10.92 -8.79
C VAL A 99 -3.20 -10.45 -9.74
N CYS A 100 -4.10 -11.33 -10.20
CA CYS A 100 -5.22 -10.94 -11.06
C CYS A 100 -6.15 -9.93 -10.37
N THR A 101 -6.47 -10.14 -9.09
CA THR A 101 -7.30 -9.20 -8.32
C THR A 101 -6.60 -7.85 -8.13
N TYR A 102 -5.30 -7.87 -7.83
CA TYR A 102 -4.49 -6.66 -7.70
C TYR A 102 -4.50 -5.83 -9.00
N PHE A 103 -4.23 -6.47 -10.14
CA PHE A 103 -4.27 -5.79 -11.44
C PHE A 103 -5.68 -5.33 -11.81
N GLY A 104 -6.72 -6.10 -11.48
CA GLY A 104 -8.12 -5.70 -11.67
C GLY A 104 -8.45 -4.41 -10.92
N VAL A 105 -8.08 -4.31 -9.64
CA VAL A 105 -8.26 -3.09 -8.83
C VAL A 105 -7.45 -1.93 -9.42
N ALA A 106 -6.19 -2.16 -9.78
CA ALA A 106 -5.35 -1.13 -10.38
C ALA A 106 -5.92 -0.60 -11.72
N LEU A 107 -6.48 -1.48 -12.54
CA LEU A 107 -7.15 -1.08 -13.79
C LEU A 107 -8.41 -0.26 -13.55
N ILE A 108 -9.22 -0.62 -12.56
CA ILE A 108 -10.42 0.17 -12.18
C ILE A 108 -10.00 1.57 -11.70
N GLU A 109 -9.00 1.66 -10.82
CA GLU A 109 -8.46 2.92 -10.33
C GLU A 109 -7.89 3.78 -11.47
N TYR A 110 -7.17 3.16 -12.42
CA TYR A 110 -6.67 3.83 -13.60
C TYR A 110 -7.79 4.32 -14.52
N ALA A 111 -8.82 3.50 -14.74
CA ALA A 111 -9.97 3.87 -15.54
C ALA A 111 -10.72 5.06 -14.90
N LEU A 112 -10.93 5.06 -13.59
CA LEU A 112 -11.51 6.20 -12.86
C LEU A 112 -10.66 7.47 -13.00
N TYR A 113 -9.34 7.33 -12.90
CA TYR A 113 -8.41 8.46 -13.07
C TYR A 113 -8.47 9.08 -14.46
N THR A 114 -8.62 8.26 -15.52
CA THR A 114 -8.57 8.72 -16.92
C THR A 114 -9.94 9.13 -17.47
N THR A 115 -11.04 8.44 -17.08
CA THR A 115 -12.37 8.63 -17.69
C THR A 115 -13.19 9.72 -17.00
N VAL A 116 -12.93 10.01 -15.71
CA VAL A 116 -13.70 11.05 -15.00
C VAL A 116 -13.32 12.43 -15.54
N ASN A 117 -14.30 13.08 -16.19
CA ASN A 117 -14.10 14.41 -16.75
C ASN A 117 -13.95 15.47 -15.65
N SER A 118 -13.04 16.43 -15.87
CA SER A 118 -12.79 17.57 -14.97
C SER A 118 -14.03 18.45 -14.70
N LEU A 119 -15.01 18.44 -15.59
CA LEU A 119 -16.27 19.20 -15.47
C LEU A 119 -17.38 18.42 -14.75
N SER A 120 -17.18 17.16 -14.40
CA SER A 120 -18.18 16.34 -13.72
C SER A 120 -18.25 16.65 -12.22
N LYS A 121 -19.45 16.49 -11.63
CA LYS A 121 -19.63 16.52 -10.16
C LYS A 121 -18.80 15.46 -9.43
N TRP A 122 -18.37 14.41 -10.14
CA TRP A 122 -17.56 13.30 -9.66
C TRP A 122 -16.04 13.55 -9.81
N ASN A 123 -15.65 14.76 -10.19
CA ASN A 123 -14.25 15.14 -10.42
C ASN A 123 -13.31 14.85 -9.23
N TRP A 124 -13.85 14.87 -8.00
CA TRP A 124 -13.09 14.54 -6.82
C TRP A 124 -12.50 13.10 -6.85
N PHE A 125 -13.17 12.12 -7.51
CA PHE A 125 -12.62 10.78 -7.70
C PHE A 125 -11.33 10.74 -8.52
N ARG A 126 -11.16 11.66 -9.44
CA ARG A 126 -9.93 11.78 -10.22
C ARG A 126 -8.76 12.23 -9.37
N TYR A 127 -8.99 13.15 -8.43
CA TYR A 127 -7.93 13.73 -7.62
C TYR A 127 -7.68 12.95 -6.32
N VAL A 128 -8.70 12.30 -5.77
CA VAL A 128 -8.61 11.48 -4.55
C VAL A 128 -8.72 10.00 -4.90
N ASN A 129 -7.73 9.51 -5.63
CA ASN A 129 -7.65 8.15 -6.10
C ASN A 129 -6.22 7.65 -5.82
N LEU A 130 -6.06 6.37 -5.53
CA LEU A 130 -4.74 5.80 -5.25
C LEU A 130 -3.80 5.92 -6.44
N PHE A 131 -4.33 5.85 -7.67
CA PHE A 131 -3.53 6.00 -8.87
C PHE A 131 -2.98 7.43 -9.04
N SER A 132 -3.72 8.46 -8.57
CA SER A 132 -3.28 9.85 -8.60
C SER A 132 -2.04 10.11 -7.72
N VAL A 133 -1.78 9.24 -6.74
CA VAL A 133 -0.56 9.31 -5.90
C VAL A 133 0.70 8.96 -6.68
N LEU A 134 0.57 8.20 -7.78
CA LEU A 134 1.70 7.92 -8.68
C LEU A 134 2.18 9.17 -9.41
N ASP A 135 1.30 10.15 -9.61
CA ASP A 135 1.65 11.43 -10.21
C ASP A 135 2.18 12.40 -9.13
N ALA A 136 3.44 12.22 -8.75
CA ALA A 136 4.09 13.02 -7.71
C ALA A 136 4.33 14.48 -8.11
N SER A 137 4.07 14.88 -9.36
CA SER A 137 4.19 16.26 -9.85
C SER A 137 2.93 17.08 -9.57
N GLN A 138 1.77 16.44 -9.43
CA GLN A 138 0.48 17.12 -9.22
C GLN A 138 0.46 18.12 -8.06
N PRO A 139 1.01 17.83 -6.87
CA PRO A 139 1.01 18.77 -5.74
C PRO A 139 1.68 20.10 -6.05
N PHE A 140 2.57 20.11 -7.05
CA PHE A 140 3.39 21.26 -7.42
C PHE A 140 2.89 21.98 -8.68
N THR A 141 2.03 21.35 -9.47
CA THR A 141 1.51 21.91 -10.74
C THR A 141 0.09 22.43 -10.62
N VAL A 142 -0.76 21.78 -9.82
CA VAL A 142 -2.18 22.09 -9.72
C VAL A 142 -2.59 22.26 -8.27
N TYR A 143 -3.10 23.46 -7.93
CA TYR A 143 -3.72 23.68 -6.62
C TYR A 143 -5.20 23.35 -6.69
N TRP A 144 -5.63 22.35 -5.93
CA TRP A 144 -7.02 21.93 -5.92
C TRP A 144 -7.55 21.75 -4.49
N ASN A 145 -8.72 22.33 -4.21
CA ASN A 145 -9.42 22.19 -2.96
C ASN A 145 -10.65 21.30 -3.11
N LEU A 146 -10.78 20.36 -2.19
CA LEU A 146 -11.99 19.58 -2.00
C LEU A 146 -12.91 20.32 -1.02
N ASN A 147 -14.14 20.60 -1.43
CA ASN A 147 -15.15 21.10 -0.51
C ASN A 147 -15.83 19.92 0.19
N LEU A 148 -15.40 19.60 1.40
CA LEU A 148 -16.00 18.58 2.23
C LEU A 148 -16.84 19.25 3.31
N PHE A 149 -18.18 19.05 3.29
CA PHE A 149 -19.09 19.67 4.24
C PHE A 149 -18.93 21.20 4.38
N SER A 150 -18.73 21.91 3.27
CA SER A 150 -18.49 23.37 3.20
C SER A 150 -17.12 23.84 3.71
N TYR A 151 -16.23 22.94 4.09
CA TYR A 151 -14.85 23.28 4.42
C TYR A 151 -13.92 22.95 3.24
N PRO A 152 -13.11 23.92 2.77
CA PRO A 152 -12.11 23.68 1.74
C PRO A 152 -10.93 22.88 2.34
N ILE A 153 -10.75 21.66 1.90
CA ILE A 153 -9.61 20.81 2.28
C ILE A 153 -8.68 20.70 1.08
N TRP A 154 -7.41 20.91 1.30
CA TRP A 154 -6.42 20.72 0.27
C TRP A 154 -6.40 19.25 -0.20
N ALA A 155 -6.51 19.03 -1.52
CA ALA A 155 -6.65 17.68 -2.09
C ALA A 155 -5.49 16.75 -1.74
N GLU A 156 -4.26 17.29 -1.66
CA GLU A 156 -3.08 16.50 -1.29
C GLU A 156 -3.13 15.99 0.15
N PHE A 157 -3.71 16.78 1.06
CA PHE A 157 -3.95 16.30 2.42
C PHE A 157 -4.93 15.11 2.43
N ALA A 158 -6.00 15.21 1.65
CA ALA A 158 -6.95 14.11 1.51
C ALA A 158 -6.30 12.85 0.91
N LYS A 159 -5.41 12.99 -0.07
CA LYS A 159 -4.61 11.88 -0.62
C LYS A 159 -3.70 11.24 0.43
N MET A 160 -3.00 12.05 1.23
CA MET A 160 -2.15 11.53 2.31
C MET A 160 -2.96 10.71 3.31
N VAL A 161 -4.12 11.22 3.73
CA VAL A 161 -5.03 10.50 4.63
C VAL A 161 -5.51 9.20 3.98
N LEU A 162 -5.89 9.22 2.70
CA LEU A 162 -6.26 8.02 1.95
C LEU A 162 -5.15 6.98 1.90
N CYS A 163 -3.91 7.39 1.63
CA CYS A 163 -2.75 6.51 1.61
C CYS A 163 -2.52 5.84 2.97
N ILE A 164 -2.49 6.63 4.04
CA ILE A 164 -2.29 6.13 5.41
C ILE A 164 -3.43 5.17 5.79
N ALA A 165 -4.67 5.55 5.50
CA ALA A 165 -5.84 4.72 5.77
C ALA A 165 -5.79 3.39 5.01
N THR A 166 -5.39 3.41 3.74
CA THR A 166 -5.26 2.20 2.91
C THR A 166 -4.18 1.26 3.46
N ILE A 167 -2.99 1.77 3.79
CA ILE A 167 -1.92 0.96 4.38
C ILE A 167 -2.38 0.36 5.70
N PHE A 168 -2.95 1.18 6.58
CA PHE A 168 -3.44 0.73 7.89
C PHE A 168 -4.54 -0.33 7.77
N LEU A 169 -5.53 -0.10 6.91
CA LEU A 169 -6.62 -1.05 6.66
C LEU A 169 -6.09 -2.38 6.12
N CYS A 170 -5.22 -2.34 5.12
CA CYS A 170 -4.60 -3.54 4.56
C CYS A 170 -3.79 -4.31 5.61
N MET A 171 -3.04 -3.63 6.47
CA MET A 171 -2.29 -4.27 7.56
C MET A 171 -3.22 -4.93 8.58
N VAL A 172 -4.25 -4.21 9.06
CA VAL A 172 -5.21 -4.73 10.04
C VAL A 172 -5.95 -5.95 9.48
N LEU A 173 -6.49 -5.84 8.26
CA LEU A 173 -7.21 -6.94 7.61
C LEU A 173 -6.29 -8.15 7.38
N SER A 174 -5.04 -7.95 7.00
CA SER A 174 -4.05 -9.02 6.83
C SER A 174 -3.80 -9.78 8.15
N ILE A 175 -3.65 -9.05 9.25
CA ILE A 175 -3.47 -9.64 10.58
C ILE A 175 -4.72 -10.40 11.01
N LEU A 176 -5.92 -9.82 10.82
CA LEU A 176 -7.18 -10.46 11.19
C LEU A 176 -7.42 -11.77 10.41
N ILE A 177 -7.22 -11.77 9.09
CA ILE A 177 -7.34 -12.98 8.26
C ILE A 177 -6.38 -14.06 8.74
N TYR A 178 -5.12 -13.69 8.98
CA TYR A 178 -4.12 -14.64 9.47
C TYR A 178 -4.47 -15.23 10.84
N CYS A 179 -4.95 -14.40 11.78
CA CYS A 179 -5.35 -14.87 13.11
C CYS A 179 -6.55 -15.83 13.05
N ARG A 180 -7.59 -15.47 12.28
CA ARG A 180 -8.79 -16.29 12.09
C ARG A 180 -8.46 -17.67 11.49
N GLU A 181 -7.57 -17.70 10.53
CA GLU A 181 -7.13 -18.94 9.90
C GLU A 181 -6.40 -19.87 10.87
N ARG A 182 -5.60 -19.28 11.74
CA ARG A 182 -4.86 -20.03 12.74
C ARG A 182 -5.77 -20.65 13.80
N GLU A 183 -6.82 -19.94 14.21
CA GLU A 183 -7.82 -20.46 15.14
C GLU A 183 -8.58 -21.63 14.52
N GLY A 184 -9.00 -21.54 13.25
CA GLY A 184 -9.64 -22.62 12.52
C GLY A 184 -8.78 -23.89 12.47
N LYS A 185 -7.48 -23.76 12.18
CA LYS A 185 -6.54 -24.89 12.17
C LYS A 185 -6.36 -25.54 13.56
N ARG A 186 -6.42 -24.75 14.64
CA ARG A 186 -6.36 -25.28 16.01
C ARG A 186 -7.57 -26.12 16.35
N VAL A 187 -8.77 -25.65 16.01
CA VAL A 187 -10.02 -26.37 16.26
C VAL A 187 -10.05 -27.69 15.51
N HIS A 188 -9.68 -27.71 14.23
CA HIS A 188 -9.57 -28.93 13.43
C HIS A 188 -8.52 -29.91 13.97
N GLY A 189 -7.36 -29.42 14.39
CA GLY A 189 -6.32 -30.25 14.99
C GLY A 189 -6.75 -30.92 16.29
N ILE A 190 -7.51 -30.21 17.12
CA ILE A 190 -8.06 -30.75 18.38
C ILE A 190 -9.14 -31.83 18.07
N ALA A 191 -10.03 -31.58 17.10
CA ALA A 191 -11.06 -32.51 16.69
C ALA A 191 -10.45 -33.80 16.11
N SER A 192 -9.45 -33.67 15.23
CA SER A 192 -8.71 -34.81 14.68
C SER A 192 -7.96 -35.60 15.74
N GLY A 193 -7.31 -34.93 16.70
CA GLY A 193 -6.63 -35.60 17.80
C GLY A 193 -7.57 -36.38 18.73
N ARG A 194 -8.79 -35.89 18.96
CA ARG A 194 -9.83 -36.64 19.72
C ARG A 194 -10.31 -37.86 18.97
N GLN A 195 -10.49 -37.78 17.64
CA GLN A 195 -10.90 -38.96 16.84
C GLN A 195 -9.82 -40.03 16.85
N ILE A 196 -8.56 -39.68 16.75
CA ILE A 196 -7.45 -40.66 16.83
C ILE A 196 -7.38 -41.29 18.24
N ALA A 197 -7.59 -40.52 19.29
CA ALA A 197 -7.60 -41.03 20.65
C ALA A 197 -8.77 -41.99 20.88
N VAL A 198 -9.96 -41.66 20.37
CA VAL A 198 -11.15 -42.56 20.46
C VAL A 198 -10.95 -43.84 19.68
N CYS A 199 -10.40 -43.79 18.48
CA CYS A 199 -10.08 -45.00 17.71
C CYS A 199 -8.98 -45.86 18.38
N SER A 200 -7.97 -45.20 19.01
CA SER A 200 -6.93 -45.94 19.73
C SER A 200 -7.45 -46.64 20.99
N PHE A 201 -8.42 -46.04 21.69
CA PHE A 201 -9.07 -46.72 22.84
C PHE A 201 -9.98 -47.85 22.42
N GLY A 202 -10.71 -47.72 21.30
CA GLY A 202 -11.58 -48.78 20.76
C GLY A 202 -10.79 -50.03 20.30
N GLY A 203 -9.60 -49.84 19.77
CA GLY A 203 -8.73 -50.92 19.33
C GLY A 203 -8.13 -51.80 20.45
N LYS A 204 -8.00 -51.25 21.64
CA LYS A 204 -7.51 -52.01 22.80
C LYS A 204 -8.59 -52.89 23.45
N HIS A 205 -9.86 -52.59 23.25
CA HIS A 205 -10.94 -53.41 23.79
C HIS A 205 -11.24 -54.66 22.95
N VAL A 206 -10.88 -54.68 21.68
CA VAL A 206 -11.11 -55.86 20.82
C VAL A 206 -10.03 -56.92 20.99
N SER A 207 -8.87 -56.58 21.53
CA SER A 207 -7.77 -57.54 21.75
C SER A 207 -7.84 -58.30 23.08
N ILE A 208 -8.85 -58.01 23.93
CA ILE A 208 -9.04 -58.73 25.23
C ILE A 208 -10.06 -59.84 25.14
N PHE A 209 -10.78 -59.99 24.03
CA PHE A 209 -11.81 -61.01 23.82
C PHE A 209 -11.56 -61.92 22.58
N ALA A 210 -10.32 -62.13 22.20
CA ALA A 210 -9.95 -63.14 21.20
C ALA A 210 -9.05 -64.19 21.81
#